data_dac70a931a3d99e798659aea2026110e
#
_entry.id   dac70a931a3d99e798659aea2026110e
#
_cell.length_a   1.000
_cell.length_b   1.000
_cell.length_c   1.000
_cell.angle_alpha   90.00
_cell.angle_beta   90.00
_cell.angle_gamma   90.00
#
_symmetry.space_group_name_H-M   'P 1'
#
loop_
_entity.id
_entity.type
_entity.pdbx_description
1 polymer ?
#
loop_
_entity_poly.entity_id
_entity_poly.type
_entity_poly.pdbx_seq_one_letter_code
_entity_poly.pdbx_strand_id
1 'polypeptide(L)'
;YELEETEPSFTHIPAGEIPAWEMQGMKIKLIAGEAFGKKSPVPVHSRLYLIELKSEKRQMFTPDDWLYGESGLYLLEGEVRSESDTFGPGKLLIANNSRLCEFEMGENTTVYIFGGDPFIEKRFIDWNFVSSRKERLRQAKEDWILRRFPEVPGETEFVPYPDFK
;
A
#
# COMPACT_ATOMS: atom_id res chain seq x y z
N TYR A 1 -16.08 11.54 0.41
CA TYR A 1 -16.27 13.02 0.42
C TYR A 1 -15.98 13.64 1.78
N GLU A 2 -16.53 13.10 2.87
CA GLU A 2 -16.52 13.74 4.20
C GLU A 2 -15.11 13.98 4.76
N LEU A 3 -14.13 13.16 4.38
CA LEU A 3 -12.76 13.24 4.90
C LEU A 3 -11.77 13.95 3.96
N GLU A 4 -12.18 14.38 2.76
CA GLU A 4 -11.25 15.03 1.81
C GLU A 4 -10.79 16.43 2.26
N GLU A 5 -11.55 17.10 3.10
CA GLU A 5 -11.26 18.45 3.57
C GLU A 5 -11.02 18.49 5.10
N THR A 6 -10.63 17.37 5.68
CA THR A 6 -10.25 17.33 7.10
C THR A 6 -8.89 18.00 7.32
N GLU A 7 -8.68 18.52 8.53
CA GLU A 7 -7.38 19.06 8.91
C GLU A 7 -6.27 18.01 8.77
N PRO A 8 -5.09 18.38 8.27
CA PRO A 8 -3.95 17.49 8.18
C PRO A 8 -3.57 16.91 9.55
N SER A 9 -3.23 15.64 9.59
CA SER A 9 -2.76 14.98 10.81
C SER A 9 -1.53 14.14 10.54
N PHE A 10 -0.71 13.99 11.58
CA PHE A 10 0.45 13.10 11.57
C PHE A 10 0.41 12.20 12.79
N THR A 11 0.61 10.91 12.57
CA THR A 11 0.68 9.90 13.63
C THR A 11 1.92 9.03 13.44
N HIS A 12 2.79 9.00 14.44
CA HIS A 12 3.94 8.09 14.48
C HIS A 12 3.56 6.82 15.24
N ILE A 13 3.72 5.67 14.59
CA ILE A 13 3.54 4.35 15.21
C ILE A 13 4.91 3.68 15.29
N PRO A 14 5.42 3.39 16.49
CA PRO A 14 6.68 2.66 16.66
C PRO A 14 6.61 1.26 16.04
N ALA A 15 7.72 0.81 15.45
CA ALA A 15 7.78 -0.50 14.78
C ALA A 15 7.36 -1.68 15.68
N GLY A 16 7.62 -1.60 16.98
CA GLY A 16 7.22 -2.62 17.94
C GLY A 16 5.72 -2.71 18.23
N GLU A 17 4.94 -1.72 17.83
CA GLU A 17 3.47 -1.72 17.96
C GLU A 17 2.79 -2.31 16.72
N ILE A 18 3.51 -2.46 15.61
CA ILE A 18 2.99 -3.05 14.39
C ILE A 18 2.87 -4.58 14.58
N PRO A 19 1.68 -5.17 14.41
CA PRO A 19 1.49 -6.61 14.56
C PRO A 19 2.40 -7.41 13.64
N ALA A 20 3.21 -8.29 14.23
CA ALA A 20 4.10 -9.20 13.51
C ALA A 20 4.00 -10.59 14.10
N TRP A 21 4.05 -11.62 13.24
CA TRP A 21 3.95 -13.04 13.66
C TRP A 21 4.56 -13.93 12.57
N GLU A 22 4.62 -15.21 12.85
CA GLU A 22 5.00 -16.24 11.88
C GLU A 22 3.79 -17.08 11.49
N MET A 23 3.67 -17.39 10.22
CA MET A 23 2.66 -18.28 9.67
C MET A 23 3.20 -18.93 8.40
N GLN A 24 2.93 -20.23 8.20
CA GLN A 24 3.38 -21.01 7.05
C GLN A 24 4.90 -20.91 6.80
N GLY A 25 5.72 -20.75 7.87
CA GLY A 25 7.17 -20.60 7.77
C GLY A 25 7.66 -19.22 7.28
N MET A 26 6.78 -18.24 7.23
CA MET A 26 7.07 -16.86 6.81
C MET A 26 6.86 -15.89 7.96
N LYS A 27 7.64 -14.82 7.98
CA LYS A 27 7.45 -13.67 8.86
C LYS A 27 6.45 -12.73 8.22
N ILE A 28 5.40 -12.40 8.95
CA ILE A 28 4.31 -11.53 8.49
C ILE A 28 4.26 -10.28 9.37
N LYS A 29 4.06 -9.13 8.74
CA LYS A 29 3.82 -7.87 9.44
C LYS A 29 2.62 -7.18 8.81
N LEU A 30 1.59 -6.90 9.62
CA LEU A 30 0.43 -6.12 9.20
C LEU A 30 0.70 -4.64 9.42
N ILE A 31 1.17 -3.95 8.39
CA ILE A 31 1.58 -2.55 8.46
C ILE A 31 0.36 -1.64 8.67
N ALA A 32 -0.72 -1.85 7.92
CA ALA A 32 -1.93 -1.04 8.03
C ALA A 32 -3.18 -1.87 7.79
N GLY A 33 -4.29 -1.43 8.37
CA GLY A 33 -5.62 -2.02 8.17
C GLY A 33 -5.84 -3.31 8.95
N GLU A 34 -6.63 -4.21 8.38
CA GLU A 34 -7.06 -5.45 9.04
C GLU A 34 -6.86 -6.66 8.11
N ALA A 35 -6.22 -7.72 8.61
CA ALA A 35 -6.07 -8.99 7.92
C ALA A 35 -5.75 -10.11 8.93
N PHE A 36 -6.00 -11.36 8.59
CA PHE A 36 -5.71 -12.54 9.44
C PHE A 36 -6.28 -12.44 10.85
N GLY A 37 -7.45 -11.82 11.00
CA GLY A 37 -8.06 -11.59 12.32
C GLY A 37 -7.31 -10.62 13.22
N LYS A 38 -6.36 -9.86 12.68
CA LYS A 38 -5.56 -8.84 13.37
C LYS A 38 -5.86 -7.45 12.80
N LYS A 39 -5.59 -6.44 13.64
CA LYS A 39 -5.74 -5.02 13.28
C LYS A 39 -4.46 -4.27 13.59
N SER A 40 -3.99 -3.48 12.63
CA SER A 40 -2.88 -2.55 12.82
C SER A 40 -3.33 -1.30 13.58
N PRO A 41 -2.50 -0.72 14.45
CA PRO A 41 -2.77 0.57 15.08
C PRO A 41 -2.65 1.77 14.13
N VAL A 42 -2.13 1.58 12.92
CA VAL A 42 -2.01 2.65 11.92
C VAL A 42 -3.41 3.13 11.52
N PRO A 43 -3.73 4.44 11.69
CA PRO A 43 -5.02 4.98 11.30
C PRO A 43 -5.31 4.80 9.82
N VAL A 44 -6.47 4.25 9.49
CA VAL A 44 -6.96 4.11 8.11
C VAL A 44 -8.42 4.56 8.04
N HIS A 45 -8.82 5.15 6.92
CA HIS A 45 -10.14 5.72 6.70
C HIS A 45 -11.01 4.90 5.73
N SER A 46 -10.51 3.75 5.29
CA SER A 46 -11.23 2.79 4.46
C SER A 46 -10.84 1.38 4.88
N ARG A 47 -11.64 0.41 4.52
CA ARG A 47 -11.32 -0.99 4.76
C ARG A 47 -10.24 -1.43 3.79
N LEU A 48 -9.01 -1.56 4.28
CA LEU A 48 -7.82 -1.92 3.51
C LEU A 48 -6.87 -2.78 4.34
N TYR A 49 -5.85 -3.31 3.69
CA TYR A 49 -4.70 -3.95 4.32
C TYR A 49 -3.42 -3.64 3.56
N LEU A 50 -2.32 -3.54 4.31
CA LEU A 50 -0.94 -3.51 3.81
C LEU A 50 -0.12 -4.48 4.65
N ILE A 51 0.43 -5.51 4.01
CA ILE A 51 1.10 -6.64 4.66
C ILE A 51 2.49 -6.78 4.07
N GLU A 52 3.50 -6.94 4.92
CA GLU A 52 4.83 -7.41 4.53
C GLU A 52 4.92 -8.91 4.79
N LEU A 53 5.33 -9.69 3.79
CA LEU A 53 5.70 -11.09 3.94
C LEU A 53 7.19 -11.26 3.66
N LYS A 54 7.88 -11.99 4.53
CA LYS A 54 9.28 -12.38 4.36
C LYS A 54 9.46 -13.87 4.49
N SER A 55 10.11 -14.47 3.51
CA SER A 55 10.50 -15.87 3.56
C SER A 55 12.01 -16.01 3.45
N GLU A 56 12.62 -16.75 4.37
CA GLU A 56 14.05 -17.11 4.32
C GLU A 56 14.29 -18.37 3.47
N LYS A 57 13.26 -19.18 3.30
CA LYS A 57 13.30 -20.42 2.54
C LYS A 57 12.15 -20.41 1.52
N ARG A 58 12.26 -21.29 0.54
CA ARG A 58 11.15 -21.52 -0.38
C ARG A 58 9.90 -21.99 0.37
N GLN A 59 8.79 -21.27 0.21
CA GLN A 59 7.54 -21.51 0.90
C GLN A 59 6.35 -21.19 0.01
N MET A 60 5.29 -22.02 0.13
CA MET A 60 4.01 -21.72 -0.47
C MET A 60 3.23 -20.77 0.43
N PHE A 61 2.72 -19.69 -0.13
CA PHE A 61 1.78 -18.81 0.54
C PHE A 61 0.38 -19.06 0.03
N THR A 62 -0.52 -19.37 0.95
CA THR A 62 -1.94 -19.54 0.66
C THR A 62 -2.70 -18.46 1.43
N PRO A 63 -3.28 -17.47 0.75
CA PRO A 63 -3.94 -16.33 1.40
C PRO A 63 -5.24 -16.71 2.11
N ASP A 64 -5.85 -17.85 1.80
CA ASP A 64 -7.15 -18.26 2.30
C ASP A 64 -8.21 -17.13 2.16
N ASP A 65 -9.17 -17.06 3.06
CA ASP A 65 -10.20 -16.00 3.06
C ASP A 65 -9.82 -14.74 3.86
N TRP A 66 -8.53 -14.58 4.19
CA TRP A 66 -8.04 -13.46 5.01
C TRP A 66 -7.95 -12.14 4.25
N LEU A 67 -7.79 -12.19 2.93
CA LEU A 67 -7.72 -11.04 2.06
C LEU A 67 -9.09 -10.77 1.43
N TYR A 68 -9.40 -9.50 1.24
CA TYR A 68 -10.70 -9.07 0.72
C TYR A 68 -10.53 -7.91 -0.27
N GLY A 69 -11.57 -7.68 -1.08
CA GLY A 69 -11.57 -6.63 -2.10
C GLY A 69 -10.54 -6.87 -3.20
N GLU A 70 -10.08 -5.80 -3.82
CA GLU A 70 -9.01 -5.86 -4.82
C GLU A 70 -7.66 -6.05 -4.16
N SER A 71 -6.78 -6.84 -4.76
CA SER A 71 -5.47 -7.18 -4.20
C SER A 71 -4.35 -6.99 -5.20
N GLY A 72 -3.24 -6.46 -4.71
CA GLY A 72 -1.98 -6.37 -5.43
C GLY A 72 -0.82 -6.93 -4.60
N LEU A 73 0.23 -7.38 -5.28
CA LEU A 73 1.48 -7.84 -4.70
C LEU A 73 2.63 -7.09 -5.36
N TYR A 74 3.45 -6.44 -4.55
CA TYR A 74 4.70 -5.84 -4.99
C TYR A 74 5.88 -6.69 -4.52
N LEU A 75 6.69 -7.17 -5.46
CA LEU A 75 7.88 -7.95 -5.18
C LEU A 75 9.08 -7.02 -4.99
N LEU A 76 9.54 -6.90 -3.75
CA LEU A 76 10.68 -6.05 -3.38
C LEU A 76 12.00 -6.78 -3.62
N GLU A 77 12.14 -8.01 -3.13
CA GLU A 77 13.36 -8.84 -3.18
C GLU A 77 13.00 -10.30 -3.43
N GLY A 78 13.93 -11.04 -4.05
CA GLY A 78 13.78 -12.47 -4.30
C GLY A 78 12.95 -12.80 -5.53
N GLU A 79 12.18 -13.86 -5.47
CA GLU A 79 11.33 -14.33 -6.56
C GLU A 79 9.96 -14.81 -6.07
N VAL A 80 8.95 -14.63 -6.91
CA VAL A 80 7.61 -15.19 -6.73
C VAL A 80 7.27 -16.03 -7.94
N ARG A 81 6.70 -17.23 -7.72
CA ARG A 81 6.21 -18.13 -8.77
C ARG A 81 4.72 -18.34 -8.62
N SER A 82 4.01 -18.20 -9.71
CA SER A 82 2.59 -18.50 -9.81
C SER A 82 2.38 -19.34 -11.05
N GLU A 83 1.79 -20.52 -10.89
CA GLU A 83 1.53 -21.49 -11.96
C GLU A 83 2.73 -21.70 -12.92
N SER A 84 2.75 -21.01 -14.05
CA SER A 84 3.78 -21.13 -15.09
C SER A 84 4.83 -20.02 -15.07
N ASP A 85 4.60 -18.94 -14.30
CA ASP A 85 5.41 -17.73 -14.38
C ASP A 85 6.27 -17.52 -13.13
N THR A 86 7.48 -16.99 -13.36
CA THR A 86 8.39 -16.56 -12.30
C THR A 86 8.64 -15.07 -12.44
N PHE A 87 8.45 -14.34 -11.34
CA PHE A 87 8.60 -12.90 -11.28
C PHE A 87 9.79 -12.53 -10.40
N GLY A 88 10.59 -11.58 -10.87
CA GLY A 88 11.68 -10.97 -10.12
C GLY A 88 11.30 -9.62 -9.52
N PRO A 89 12.24 -8.97 -8.78
CA PRO A 89 12.00 -7.71 -8.07
C PRO A 89 11.52 -6.57 -8.96
N GLY A 90 10.81 -5.61 -8.35
CA GLY A 90 10.27 -4.43 -9.02
C GLY A 90 8.99 -4.69 -9.82
N LYS A 91 8.38 -5.86 -9.67
CA LYS A 91 7.11 -6.21 -10.32
C LYS A 91 5.93 -5.95 -9.38
N LEU A 92 4.90 -5.35 -9.95
CA LEU A 92 3.58 -5.22 -9.35
C LEU A 92 2.64 -6.20 -10.04
N LEU A 93 2.13 -7.18 -9.30
CA LEU A 93 1.16 -8.16 -9.76
C LEU A 93 -0.20 -7.75 -9.22
N ILE A 94 -1.19 -7.66 -10.11
CA ILE A 94 -2.57 -7.36 -9.73
C ILE A 94 -3.39 -8.64 -9.84
N ALA A 95 -4.11 -8.95 -8.77
CA ALA A 95 -4.95 -10.14 -8.73
C ALA A 95 -6.11 -10.01 -9.74
N ASN A 96 -6.24 -11.04 -10.58
CA ASN A 96 -7.37 -11.14 -11.48
C ASN A 96 -8.61 -11.59 -10.67
N ASN A 97 -9.77 -11.00 -10.95
CA ASN A 97 -11.01 -11.26 -10.22
C ASN A 97 -10.97 -10.98 -8.71
N SER A 98 -10.22 -9.98 -8.28
CA SER A 98 -10.17 -9.47 -6.91
C SER A 98 -9.67 -10.45 -5.84
N ARG A 99 -9.04 -11.57 -6.23
CA ARG A 99 -8.46 -12.53 -5.28
C ARG A 99 -7.00 -12.83 -5.63
N LEU A 100 -6.14 -12.68 -4.65
CA LEU A 100 -4.76 -13.16 -4.75
C LEU A 100 -4.79 -14.69 -4.68
N CYS A 101 -4.23 -15.34 -5.71
CA CYS A 101 -4.08 -16.79 -5.73
C CYS A 101 -2.93 -17.23 -4.83
N GLU A 102 -2.86 -18.52 -4.57
CA GLU A 102 -1.69 -19.13 -3.96
C GLU A 102 -0.46 -18.95 -4.86
N PHE A 103 0.69 -18.69 -4.24
CA PHE A 103 1.96 -18.52 -4.94
C PHE A 103 3.15 -19.00 -4.09
N GLU A 104 4.20 -19.41 -4.76
CA GLU A 104 5.45 -19.80 -4.10
C GLU A 104 6.37 -18.58 -3.95
N MET A 105 6.84 -18.33 -2.75
CA MET A 105 7.95 -17.41 -2.47
C MET A 105 9.26 -18.16 -2.48
N GLY A 106 10.25 -17.66 -3.22
CA GLY A 106 11.60 -18.18 -3.23
C GLY A 106 12.36 -17.93 -1.91
N GLU A 107 13.63 -18.31 -1.88
CA GLU A 107 14.51 -18.00 -0.74
C GLU A 107 14.77 -16.50 -0.64
N ASN A 108 14.90 -15.97 0.59
CA ASN A 108 15.17 -14.56 0.87
C ASN A 108 14.26 -13.60 0.08
N THR A 109 12.98 -13.95 0.04
CA THR A 109 11.98 -13.17 -0.69
C THR A 109 11.20 -12.26 0.23
N THR A 110 11.04 -11.00 -0.17
CA THR A 110 10.20 -10.00 0.49
C THR A 110 9.15 -9.48 -0.47
N VAL A 111 7.89 -9.61 -0.10
CA VAL A 111 6.75 -9.05 -0.84
C VAL A 111 5.89 -8.17 0.04
N TYR A 112 5.26 -7.18 -0.59
CA TYR A 112 4.17 -6.41 0.01
C TYR A 112 2.87 -6.80 -0.67
N ILE A 113 1.89 -7.23 0.13
CA ILE A 113 0.52 -7.48 -0.32
C ILE A 113 -0.34 -6.33 0.20
N PHE A 114 -1.10 -5.74 -0.68
CA PHE A 114 -1.99 -4.66 -0.33
C PHE A 114 -3.30 -4.78 -1.08
N GLY A 115 -4.34 -4.23 -0.48
CA GLY A 115 -5.67 -4.28 -1.07
C GLY A 115 -6.71 -3.70 -0.15
N GLY A 116 -7.96 -3.87 -0.53
CA GLY A 116 -9.11 -3.40 0.23
C GLY A 116 -10.37 -3.29 -0.60
N ASP A 117 -11.42 -2.82 0.05
CA ASP A 117 -12.69 -2.60 -0.64
C ASP A 117 -12.56 -1.43 -1.63
N PRO A 118 -13.15 -1.52 -2.82
CA PRO A 118 -13.13 -0.45 -3.80
C PRO A 118 -13.83 0.79 -3.26
N PHE A 119 -13.35 1.96 -3.64
CA PHE A 119 -14.07 3.20 -3.32
C PHE A 119 -15.42 3.24 -4.03
N ILE A 120 -16.45 3.70 -3.33
CA ILE A 120 -17.80 3.90 -3.89
C ILE A 120 -17.75 4.96 -4.99
N GLU A 121 -16.95 6.04 -4.75
CA GLU A 121 -16.79 7.11 -5.71
C GLU A 121 -15.48 7.02 -6.45
N LYS A 122 -15.50 7.50 -7.69
CA LYS A 122 -14.28 7.61 -8.50
C LYS A 122 -13.29 8.58 -7.85
N ARG A 123 -12.01 8.17 -7.81
CA ARG A 123 -10.88 9.03 -7.44
C ARG A 123 -10.10 9.38 -8.69
N PHE A 124 -9.60 10.62 -8.70
CA PHE A 124 -8.66 11.11 -9.69
C PHE A 124 -7.31 11.29 -9.01
N ILE A 125 -6.25 11.08 -9.74
CA ILE A 125 -4.88 11.25 -9.26
C ILE A 125 -4.14 12.17 -10.23
N ASP A 126 -3.35 13.07 -9.68
CA ASP A 126 -2.40 13.90 -10.40
C ASP A 126 -1.16 14.05 -9.52
N TRP A 127 -0.05 13.46 -9.98
CA TRP A 127 1.17 13.31 -9.20
C TRP A 127 0.90 12.61 -7.86
N ASN A 128 1.06 13.29 -6.70
CA ASN A 128 0.76 12.77 -5.37
C ASN A 128 -0.58 13.26 -4.79
N PHE A 129 -1.34 14.03 -5.57
CA PHE A 129 -2.66 14.50 -5.16
C PHE A 129 -3.74 13.52 -5.60
N VAL A 130 -4.68 13.25 -4.71
CA VAL A 130 -5.85 12.40 -4.96
C VAL A 130 -7.10 13.13 -4.49
N SER A 131 -8.14 13.17 -5.33
CA SER A 131 -9.44 13.71 -4.96
C SER A 131 -10.57 13.09 -5.77
N SER A 132 -11.78 13.14 -5.25
CA SER A 132 -13.00 12.84 -6.00
C SER A 132 -13.36 13.94 -7.02
N ARG A 133 -12.73 15.13 -6.91
CA ARG A 133 -13.00 16.32 -7.73
C ARG A 133 -11.77 16.76 -8.51
N LYS A 134 -11.89 16.82 -9.83
CA LYS A 134 -10.78 17.28 -10.72
C LYS A 134 -10.38 18.74 -10.46
N GLU A 135 -11.34 19.57 -10.09
CA GLU A 135 -11.12 20.98 -9.75
C GLU A 135 -10.17 21.11 -8.56
N ARG A 136 -10.36 20.25 -7.56
CA ARG A 136 -9.50 20.21 -6.37
C ARG A 136 -8.05 19.83 -6.69
N LEU A 137 -7.86 18.90 -7.64
CA LEU A 137 -6.51 18.55 -8.11
C LEU A 137 -5.83 19.72 -8.83
N ARG A 138 -6.56 20.45 -9.69
CA ARG A 138 -6.01 21.63 -10.35
C ARG A 138 -5.61 22.70 -9.35
N GLN A 139 -6.45 22.96 -8.36
CA GLN A 139 -6.14 23.90 -7.30
C GLN A 139 -4.91 23.45 -6.49
N ALA A 140 -4.83 22.19 -6.10
CA ALA A 140 -3.69 21.65 -5.36
C ALA A 140 -2.38 21.77 -6.16
N LYS A 141 -2.42 21.51 -7.47
CA LYS A 141 -1.27 21.72 -8.35
C LYS A 141 -0.80 23.18 -8.39
N GLU A 142 -1.74 24.11 -8.56
CA GLU A 142 -1.41 25.55 -8.54
C GLU A 142 -0.84 25.99 -7.20
N ASP A 143 -1.44 25.56 -6.12
CA ASP A 143 -1.01 25.87 -4.76
C ASP A 143 0.40 25.32 -4.47
N TRP A 144 0.71 24.12 -4.99
CA TRP A 144 2.04 23.53 -4.87
C TRP A 144 3.09 24.33 -5.65
N ILE A 145 2.81 24.62 -6.92
CA ILE A 145 3.72 25.41 -7.79
C ILE A 145 3.99 26.80 -7.20
N LEU A 146 2.96 27.42 -6.64
CA LEU A 146 3.03 28.76 -6.03
C LEU A 146 3.44 28.75 -4.56
N ARG A 147 3.81 27.58 -4.01
CA ARG A 147 4.23 27.39 -2.60
C ARG A 147 3.22 27.93 -1.58
N ARG A 148 1.94 27.65 -1.81
CA ARG A 148 0.83 28.07 -0.92
C ARG A 148 0.51 27.05 0.16
N PHE A 149 1.07 25.82 0.07
CA PHE A 149 0.95 24.86 1.16
C PHE A 149 1.72 25.33 2.39
N PRO A 150 1.24 25.05 3.60
CA PRO A 150 2.01 25.33 4.82
C PRO A 150 3.39 24.66 4.77
N GLU A 151 4.39 25.37 5.24
CA GLU A 151 5.75 24.82 5.34
C GLU A 151 5.82 23.78 6.47
N VAL A 152 6.60 22.73 6.25
CA VAL A 152 6.89 21.74 7.31
C VAL A 152 7.98 22.34 8.20
N PRO A 153 7.76 22.50 9.52
CA PRO A 153 8.75 23.09 10.42
C PRO A 153 10.08 22.35 10.38
N GLY A 154 11.15 23.09 10.09
CA GLY A 154 12.51 22.54 10.00
C GLY A 154 12.88 21.90 8.66
N GLU A 155 11.97 21.85 7.70
CA GLU A 155 12.26 21.39 6.34
C GLU A 155 12.62 22.57 5.43
N THR A 156 13.70 22.43 4.70
CA THR A 156 14.18 23.43 3.73
C THR A 156 14.15 22.96 2.29
N GLU A 157 14.00 21.65 2.07
CA GLU A 157 13.91 21.08 0.73
C GLU A 157 12.51 21.26 0.14
N PHE A 158 12.48 21.44 -1.17
CA PHE A 158 11.23 21.53 -1.91
C PHE A 158 11.30 20.63 -3.15
N VAL A 159 10.35 19.73 -3.28
CA VAL A 159 10.20 18.89 -4.46
C VAL A 159 9.34 19.64 -5.49
N PRO A 160 9.89 20.06 -6.62
CA PRO A 160 9.10 20.75 -7.65
C PRO A 160 8.04 19.84 -8.24
N TYR A 161 6.93 20.42 -8.68
CA TYR A 161 5.93 19.67 -9.43
C TYR A 161 6.57 19.14 -10.74
N PRO A 162 6.44 17.86 -11.07
CA PRO A 162 7.10 17.28 -12.24
C PRO A 162 6.49 17.79 -13.55
N ASP A 163 7.37 18.10 -14.52
CA ASP A 163 6.97 18.37 -15.89
C ASP A 163 6.71 17.03 -16.60
N PHE A 164 5.48 16.60 -16.61
CA PHE A 164 5.08 15.47 -17.47
C PHE A 164 5.06 15.95 -18.92
N LYS A 165 6.08 15.53 -19.68
CA LYS A 165 6.13 15.71 -21.14
C LYS A 165 5.34 14.64 -21.85
#